data_ae926811bdd53dfaf6d6666fcc773054
#
_entry.id   ae926811bdd53dfaf6d6666fcc773054
#
_cell.length_a   1.000
_cell.length_b   1.000
_cell.length_c   1.000
_cell.angle_alpha   90.00
_cell.angle_beta   90.00
_cell.angle_gamma   90.00
#
_symmetry.space_group_name_H-M   'P 1'
#
loop_
_entity.id
_entity.type
_entity.pdbx_description
1 polymer ?
#
loop_
_entity_poly.entity_id
_entity_poly.type
_entity_poly.pdbx_seq_one_letter_code
_entity_poly.pdbx_strand_id
1 'polypeptide(L)'
;MTDTNFSPREIVSELDRNIVGQQDAKRAVAVALRNRWRRQQLPDDLRQEVTPKNILMIGPTGVGKTEISRRLAKLAQAPFIKVEATKFTEVGYVGRDVEQIIRDLVEAGISLLRDKRRDGVQAQAHHNAEERVVDALVGSSAAPSTRDSFRKKLRAGELDDKEIEIEVSASAGGPGMFEIPGANVGMINIQDMLGKAFGSRGVKRKVKVKDSHALLLAEEGDKLLDQDQLTRDAVDLVENNGIVFIDEIDKITTSGNWSGGVSREGVQRDLLPLIEGTTVSTKYGPVKTDHILFIASGAFHVAKPSDLLPELQGRLPIRVELKALTRDDLIRILNDTDASLIKQYTALMGTEGLALDFTQDAVEAIADAAVKVNATVENIGARRLQTIMERLVEDISFDAPDKFGQTIKIDAAYVRERIGKMADDADLSRFVL
;
A
#
# COMPACT_ATOMS: atom_id res chain seq x y z
N MET A 1 -21.98 8.00 2.62
CA MET A 1 -21.35 7.00 1.73
C MET A 1 -21.29 7.60 0.35
N THR A 2 -20.13 8.10 -0.06
CA THR A 2 -19.92 8.43 -1.48
C THR A 2 -19.68 7.09 -2.18
N ASP A 3 -20.78 6.46 -2.61
CA ASP A 3 -20.73 5.33 -3.53
C ASP A 3 -20.05 5.84 -4.81
N THR A 4 -18.77 5.50 -4.96
CA THR A 4 -18.09 5.68 -6.26
C THR A 4 -18.70 4.68 -7.23
N ASN A 5 -19.85 5.06 -7.79
CA ASN A 5 -20.64 4.24 -8.68
C ASN A 5 -20.06 4.25 -10.09
N PHE A 6 -18.73 4.00 -10.19
CA PHE A 6 -18.05 3.95 -11.47
C PHE A 6 -18.56 2.80 -12.34
N SER A 7 -18.88 3.10 -13.58
CA SER A 7 -19.06 2.09 -14.62
C SER A 7 -17.73 1.38 -14.93
N PRO A 8 -17.74 0.17 -15.52
CA PRO A 8 -16.49 -0.49 -15.91
C PRO A 8 -15.60 0.34 -16.83
N ARG A 9 -16.18 1.18 -17.69
CA ARG A 9 -15.41 2.07 -18.57
C ARG A 9 -14.71 3.19 -17.81
N GLU A 10 -15.39 3.78 -16.83
CA GLU A 10 -14.79 4.80 -15.95
C GLU A 10 -13.69 4.21 -15.09
N ILE A 11 -13.86 2.99 -14.57
CA ILE A 11 -12.79 2.28 -13.82
C ILE A 11 -11.56 2.08 -14.71
N VAL A 12 -11.74 1.65 -15.97
CA VAL A 12 -10.64 1.50 -16.93
C VAL A 12 -9.97 2.85 -17.19
N SER A 13 -10.75 3.92 -17.39
CA SER A 13 -10.23 5.28 -17.60
C SER A 13 -9.38 5.77 -16.41
N GLU A 14 -9.84 5.52 -15.17
CA GLU A 14 -9.07 5.87 -13.97
C GLU A 14 -7.79 5.04 -13.85
N LEU A 15 -7.82 3.77 -14.23
CA LEU A 15 -6.62 2.93 -14.29
C LEU A 15 -5.65 3.40 -15.38
N ASP A 16 -6.16 3.90 -16.52
CA ASP A 16 -5.34 4.41 -17.63
C ASP A 16 -4.47 5.61 -17.22
N ARG A 17 -4.89 6.38 -16.22
CA ARG A 17 -4.10 7.51 -15.69
C ARG A 17 -2.76 7.10 -15.09
N ASN A 18 -2.64 5.86 -14.64
CA ASN A 18 -1.44 5.39 -13.93
C ASN A 18 -0.81 4.14 -14.55
N ILE A 19 -1.51 3.45 -15.42
CA ILE A 19 -1.09 2.16 -15.97
C ILE A 19 -1.17 2.25 -17.49
N VAL A 20 -0.04 2.09 -18.14
CA VAL A 20 0.04 2.11 -19.60
C VAL A 20 -0.25 0.71 -20.15
N GLY A 21 -1.02 0.64 -21.22
CA GLY A 21 -1.37 -0.62 -21.88
C GLY A 21 -2.26 -1.54 -21.02
N GLN A 22 -2.09 -2.86 -21.14
CA GLN A 22 -2.72 -3.90 -20.33
C GLN A 22 -4.26 -3.87 -20.31
N GLN A 23 -4.90 -3.58 -21.44
CA GLN A 23 -6.34 -3.31 -21.54
C GLN A 23 -7.19 -4.50 -21.05
N ASP A 24 -6.81 -5.73 -21.38
CA ASP A 24 -7.55 -6.93 -20.97
C ASP A 24 -7.55 -7.11 -19.44
N ALA A 25 -6.41 -6.88 -18.80
CA ALA A 25 -6.30 -6.95 -17.35
C ALA A 25 -7.12 -5.84 -16.66
N LYS A 26 -7.04 -4.59 -17.14
CA LYS A 26 -7.87 -3.48 -16.64
C LYS A 26 -9.36 -3.76 -16.79
N ARG A 27 -9.77 -4.30 -17.94
CA ARG A 27 -11.16 -4.67 -18.19
C ARG A 27 -11.64 -5.77 -17.24
N ALA A 28 -10.84 -6.80 -17.02
CA ALA A 28 -11.18 -7.90 -16.10
C ALA A 28 -11.37 -7.41 -14.67
N VAL A 29 -10.44 -6.60 -14.15
CA VAL A 29 -10.55 -6.06 -12.78
C VAL A 29 -11.68 -5.04 -12.66
N ALA A 30 -11.95 -4.25 -13.70
CA ALA A 30 -13.07 -3.31 -13.73
C ALA A 30 -14.43 -4.03 -13.67
N VAL A 31 -14.57 -5.12 -14.39
CA VAL A 31 -15.77 -5.97 -14.35
C VAL A 31 -15.91 -6.63 -12.97
N ALA A 32 -14.82 -7.14 -12.40
CA ALA A 32 -14.83 -7.75 -11.08
C ALA A 32 -15.28 -6.73 -10.00
N LEU A 33 -14.77 -5.50 -10.03
CA LEU A 33 -15.18 -4.45 -9.12
C LEU A 33 -16.68 -4.08 -9.32
N ARG A 34 -17.11 -3.91 -10.57
CA ARG A 34 -18.51 -3.58 -10.85
C ARG A 34 -19.47 -4.69 -10.43
N ASN A 35 -19.07 -5.96 -10.55
CA ASN A 35 -19.88 -7.09 -10.11
C ASN A 35 -20.09 -7.11 -8.59
N ARG A 36 -19.15 -6.60 -7.79
CA ARG A 36 -19.37 -6.39 -6.35
C ARG A 36 -20.51 -5.41 -6.08
N TRP A 37 -20.48 -4.26 -6.74
CA TRP A 37 -21.57 -3.30 -6.62
C TRP A 37 -22.90 -3.89 -7.08
N ARG A 38 -22.92 -4.64 -8.21
CA ARG A 38 -24.12 -5.34 -8.69
C ARG A 38 -24.64 -6.34 -7.67
N ARG A 39 -23.72 -7.10 -7.04
CA ARG A 39 -24.08 -8.06 -5.98
C ARG A 39 -24.80 -7.38 -4.82
N GLN A 40 -24.35 -6.23 -4.38
CA GLN A 40 -24.97 -5.47 -3.28
C GLN A 40 -26.38 -4.98 -3.60
N GLN A 41 -26.78 -4.93 -4.88
CA GLN A 41 -28.12 -4.57 -5.32
C GLN A 41 -29.07 -5.76 -5.43
N LEU A 42 -28.57 -6.99 -5.21
CA LEU A 42 -29.39 -8.19 -5.27
C LEU A 42 -30.18 -8.41 -3.96
N PRO A 43 -31.35 -9.10 -4.03
CA PRO A 43 -32.00 -9.63 -2.84
C PRO A 43 -31.07 -10.51 -2.02
N ASP A 44 -31.31 -10.60 -0.70
CA ASP A 44 -30.38 -11.24 0.26
C ASP A 44 -30.09 -12.71 -0.06
N ASP A 45 -31.07 -13.47 -0.50
CA ASP A 45 -30.95 -14.86 -0.93
C ASP A 45 -29.98 -15.02 -2.11
N LEU A 46 -30.18 -14.24 -3.18
CA LEU A 46 -29.28 -14.26 -4.33
C LEU A 46 -27.93 -13.65 -4.03
N ARG A 47 -27.86 -12.64 -3.14
CA ARG A 47 -26.62 -11.98 -2.76
C ARG A 47 -25.65 -12.93 -2.08
N GLN A 48 -26.15 -13.90 -1.32
CA GLN A 48 -25.32 -14.91 -0.65
C GLN A 48 -24.75 -15.93 -1.63
N GLU A 49 -25.48 -16.26 -2.70
CA GLU A 49 -25.07 -17.23 -3.71
C GLU A 49 -24.04 -16.67 -4.73
N VAL A 50 -24.00 -15.35 -4.89
CA VAL A 50 -23.10 -14.73 -5.88
C VAL A 50 -21.71 -14.51 -5.28
N THR A 51 -20.78 -15.38 -5.62
CA THR A 51 -19.37 -15.27 -5.22
C THR A 51 -18.55 -14.44 -6.21
N PRO A 52 -17.47 -13.76 -5.77
CA PRO A 52 -16.55 -13.06 -6.67
C PRO A 52 -15.89 -14.04 -7.65
N LYS A 53 -15.60 -13.57 -8.83
CA LYS A 53 -14.80 -14.33 -9.81
C LYS A 53 -13.35 -13.94 -9.65
N ASN A 54 -12.57 -14.81 -9.01
CA ASN A 54 -11.16 -14.58 -8.76
C ASN A 54 -10.35 -14.54 -10.07
N ILE A 55 -9.23 -13.83 -10.05
CA ILE A 55 -8.46 -13.51 -11.25
C ILE A 55 -7.05 -14.09 -11.13
N LEU A 56 -6.57 -14.73 -12.19
CA LEU A 56 -5.17 -15.08 -12.37
C LEU A 56 -4.55 -14.16 -13.41
N MET A 57 -3.60 -13.34 -12.98
CA MET A 57 -2.80 -12.45 -13.83
C MET A 57 -1.48 -13.14 -14.20
N ILE A 58 -1.26 -13.33 -15.49
CA ILE A 58 -0.08 -14.02 -16.04
C ILE A 58 0.74 -12.98 -16.81
N GLY A 59 2.04 -12.95 -16.63
CA GLY A 59 2.90 -12.09 -17.43
C GLY A 59 4.21 -11.71 -16.76
N PRO A 60 5.15 -11.14 -17.50
CA PRO A 60 6.50 -10.82 -17.02
C PRO A 60 6.53 -9.94 -15.77
N THR A 61 7.67 -9.88 -15.12
CA THR A 61 7.91 -8.96 -14.01
C THR A 61 7.87 -7.51 -14.50
N GLY A 62 7.36 -6.59 -13.67
CA GLY A 62 7.40 -5.16 -13.95
C GLY A 62 6.42 -4.64 -15.00
N VAL A 63 5.39 -5.42 -15.40
CA VAL A 63 4.37 -5.00 -16.38
C VAL A 63 3.10 -4.41 -15.74
N GLY A 64 3.09 -4.24 -14.41
CA GLY A 64 2.00 -3.54 -13.73
C GLY A 64 0.98 -4.42 -13.01
N LYS A 65 1.19 -5.76 -12.87
CA LYS A 65 0.24 -6.68 -12.19
C LYS A 65 -0.19 -6.18 -10.82
N THR A 66 0.77 -5.92 -9.94
CA THR A 66 0.53 -5.41 -8.59
C THR A 66 -0.12 -4.02 -8.60
N GLU A 67 0.33 -3.14 -9.50
CA GLU A 67 -0.15 -1.77 -9.58
C GLU A 67 -1.62 -1.70 -9.99
N ILE A 68 -2.06 -2.54 -10.94
CA ILE A 68 -3.48 -2.67 -11.31
C ILE A 68 -4.31 -3.00 -10.08
N SER A 69 -3.92 -4.01 -9.31
CA SER A 69 -4.68 -4.45 -8.13
C SER A 69 -4.69 -3.41 -7.02
N ARG A 70 -3.56 -2.73 -6.78
CA ARG A 70 -3.44 -1.66 -5.78
C ARG A 70 -4.32 -0.46 -6.15
N ARG A 71 -4.32 -0.03 -7.41
CA ARG A 71 -5.15 1.08 -7.89
C ARG A 71 -6.64 0.72 -7.86
N LEU A 72 -6.97 -0.52 -8.21
CA LEU A 72 -8.35 -1.02 -8.10
C LEU A 72 -8.86 -0.91 -6.66
N ALA A 73 -8.07 -1.38 -5.69
CA ALA A 73 -8.43 -1.32 -4.28
C ALA A 73 -8.60 0.13 -3.79
N LYS A 74 -7.73 1.04 -4.23
CA LYS A 74 -7.85 2.47 -3.91
C LYS A 74 -9.12 3.08 -4.48
N LEU A 75 -9.46 2.79 -5.74
CA LEU A 75 -10.72 3.23 -6.38
C LEU A 75 -11.95 2.68 -5.66
N ALA A 76 -11.89 1.42 -5.24
CA ALA A 76 -12.96 0.75 -4.51
C ALA A 76 -13.08 1.20 -3.05
N GLN A 77 -12.12 1.95 -2.52
CA GLN A 77 -11.98 2.22 -1.08
C GLN A 77 -12.11 0.92 -0.26
N ALA A 78 -11.50 -0.15 -0.74
CA ALA A 78 -11.59 -1.50 -0.20
C ALA A 78 -10.35 -1.86 0.62
N PRO A 79 -10.48 -2.64 1.70
CA PRO A 79 -9.35 -3.25 2.37
C PRO A 79 -8.52 -4.06 1.37
N PHE A 80 -7.20 -3.83 1.38
CA PHE A 80 -6.28 -4.45 0.42
C PHE A 80 -5.03 -4.95 1.12
N ILE A 81 -4.65 -6.19 0.81
CA ILE A 81 -3.37 -6.73 1.20
C ILE A 81 -2.65 -7.36 0.00
N LYS A 82 -1.34 -7.13 -0.07
CA LYS A 82 -0.45 -7.84 -0.97
C LYS A 82 0.39 -8.83 -0.17
N VAL A 83 0.39 -10.08 -0.60
CA VAL A 83 1.21 -11.16 -0.04
C VAL A 83 1.98 -11.86 -1.15
N GLU A 84 3.11 -12.44 -0.81
CA GLU A 84 3.89 -13.29 -1.72
C GLU A 84 3.65 -14.75 -1.32
N ALA A 85 3.24 -15.58 -2.27
CA ALA A 85 2.93 -16.99 -2.02
C ALA A 85 4.12 -17.75 -1.40
N THR A 86 5.33 -17.35 -1.74
CA THR A 86 6.59 -17.94 -1.23
C THR A 86 6.87 -17.66 0.25
N LYS A 87 6.15 -16.74 0.89
CA LYS A 87 6.32 -16.43 2.33
C LYS A 87 5.54 -17.37 3.25
N PHE A 88 4.66 -18.19 2.67
CA PHE A 88 3.87 -19.16 3.42
C PHE A 88 4.54 -20.51 3.42
N THR A 89 4.29 -21.25 4.49
CA THR A 89 4.73 -22.64 4.65
C THR A 89 3.52 -23.51 4.94
N GLU A 90 3.59 -24.77 4.56
CA GLU A 90 2.55 -25.75 4.89
C GLU A 90 2.30 -25.79 6.40
N VAL A 91 1.02 -25.92 6.79
CA VAL A 91 0.62 -25.99 8.20
C VAL A 91 1.37 -27.10 8.93
N GLY A 92 1.98 -26.76 10.05
CA GLY A 92 2.81 -27.67 10.85
C GLY A 92 4.33 -27.49 10.69
N TYR A 93 4.78 -26.68 9.75
CA TYR A 93 6.19 -26.25 9.64
C TYR A 93 6.39 -24.83 10.20
N VAL A 94 7.63 -24.49 10.51
CA VAL A 94 7.98 -23.14 10.98
C VAL A 94 7.82 -22.16 9.80
N GLY A 95 6.82 -21.27 9.89
CA GLY A 95 6.52 -20.28 8.87
C GLY A 95 5.21 -19.53 9.14
N ARG A 96 4.79 -18.69 8.20
CA ARG A 96 3.50 -17.99 8.30
C ARG A 96 2.38 -18.88 7.81
N ASP A 97 1.35 -18.99 8.62
CA ASP A 97 0.07 -19.58 8.26
C ASP A 97 -0.66 -18.70 7.24
N VAL A 98 -1.31 -19.32 6.26
CA VAL A 98 -2.08 -18.62 5.22
C VAL A 98 -3.27 -17.83 5.78
N GLU A 99 -3.86 -18.25 6.91
CA GLU A 99 -4.92 -17.50 7.59
C GLU A 99 -4.45 -16.11 8.07
N GLN A 100 -3.13 -15.92 8.23
CA GLN A 100 -2.57 -14.60 8.56
C GLN A 100 -2.94 -13.54 7.52
N ILE A 101 -3.17 -13.94 6.26
CA ILE A 101 -3.67 -13.06 5.18
C ILE A 101 -4.96 -12.36 5.61
N ILE A 102 -5.89 -13.13 6.17
CA ILE A 102 -7.20 -12.59 6.56
C ILE A 102 -7.09 -11.75 7.83
N ARG A 103 -6.24 -12.16 8.78
CA ARG A 103 -5.98 -11.37 9.99
C ARG A 103 -5.39 -10.01 9.64
N ASP A 104 -4.40 -9.98 8.75
CA ASP A 104 -3.77 -8.73 8.28
C ASP A 104 -4.75 -7.89 7.43
N LEU A 105 -5.64 -8.52 6.66
CA LEU A 105 -6.66 -7.82 5.89
C LEU A 105 -7.68 -7.11 6.79
N VAL A 106 -8.05 -7.70 7.94
CA VAL A 106 -8.92 -7.06 8.92
C VAL A 106 -8.25 -5.84 9.54
N GLU A 107 -6.96 -5.93 9.89
CA GLU A 107 -6.19 -4.77 10.37
C GLU A 107 -6.17 -3.64 9.34
N ALA A 108 -5.97 -3.97 8.06
CA ALA A 108 -6.03 -3.00 6.98
C ALA A 108 -7.44 -2.37 6.85
N GLY A 109 -8.49 -3.16 7.03
CA GLY A 109 -9.88 -2.69 7.03
C GLY A 109 -10.18 -1.73 8.18
N ILE A 110 -9.74 -2.06 9.38
CA ILE A 110 -9.88 -1.20 10.58
C ILE A 110 -9.14 0.12 10.36
N SER A 111 -7.90 0.08 9.87
CA SER A 111 -7.13 1.30 9.57
C SER A 111 -7.84 2.18 8.56
N LEU A 112 -8.30 1.60 7.44
CA LEU A 112 -9.03 2.31 6.38
C LEU A 112 -10.30 3.01 6.90
N LEU A 113 -11.11 2.31 7.69
CA LEU A 113 -12.34 2.88 8.26
C LEU A 113 -12.05 3.92 9.33
N ARG A 114 -11.02 3.70 10.15
CA ARG A 114 -10.59 4.66 11.17
C ARG A 114 -10.22 5.98 10.54
N ASP A 115 -9.37 5.97 9.51
CA ASP A 115 -8.93 7.17 8.80
C ASP A 115 -10.14 7.90 8.20
N LYS A 116 -11.03 7.17 7.53
CA LYS A 116 -12.26 7.74 6.94
C LYS A 116 -13.21 8.35 7.99
N ARG A 117 -13.34 7.73 9.16
CA ARG A 117 -14.19 8.26 10.23
C ARG A 117 -13.57 9.42 10.96
N ARG A 118 -12.23 9.43 11.11
CA ARG A 118 -11.50 10.58 11.66
C ARG A 118 -11.76 11.85 10.85
N ASP A 119 -11.79 11.76 9.52
CA ASP A 119 -12.14 12.88 8.65
C ASP A 119 -13.53 13.47 9.00
N GLY A 120 -14.49 12.61 9.31
CA GLY A 120 -15.85 13.02 9.67
C GLY A 120 -15.98 13.70 11.04
N VAL A 121 -15.07 13.42 11.97
CA VAL A 121 -15.06 14.00 13.32
C VAL A 121 -13.96 15.04 13.52
N GLN A 122 -13.23 15.40 12.47
CA GLN A 122 -12.06 16.25 12.52
C GLN A 122 -12.33 17.61 13.19
N ALA A 123 -13.44 18.26 12.84
CA ALA A 123 -13.80 19.56 13.42
C ALA A 123 -13.99 19.50 14.94
N GLN A 124 -14.64 18.43 15.45
CA GLN A 124 -14.83 18.22 16.88
C GLN A 124 -13.51 17.83 17.56
N ALA A 125 -12.71 17.00 16.91
CA ALA A 125 -11.39 16.60 17.41
C ALA A 125 -10.44 17.82 17.52
N HIS A 126 -10.44 18.73 16.53
CA HIS A 126 -9.70 19.99 16.59
C HIS A 126 -10.14 20.86 17.77
N HIS A 127 -11.45 20.99 17.97
CA HIS A 127 -11.97 21.76 19.11
C HIS A 127 -11.51 21.15 20.44
N ASN A 128 -11.64 19.86 20.62
CA ASN A 128 -11.23 19.16 21.85
C ASN A 128 -9.71 19.24 22.07
N ALA A 129 -8.91 19.10 21.01
CA ALA A 129 -7.45 19.22 21.09
C ALA A 129 -7.04 20.66 21.50
N GLU A 130 -7.66 21.69 20.91
CA GLU A 130 -7.44 23.08 21.28
C GLU A 130 -7.78 23.33 22.76
N GLU A 131 -8.91 22.82 23.26
CA GLU A 131 -9.29 22.94 24.68
C GLU A 131 -8.25 22.29 25.61
N ARG A 132 -7.72 21.10 25.25
CA ARG A 132 -6.67 20.43 26.05
C ARG A 132 -5.35 21.22 26.06
N VAL A 133 -4.97 21.86 24.95
CA VAL A 133 -3.79 22.73 24.90
C VAL A 133 -4.01 23.96 25.81
N VAL A 134 -5.20 24.57 25.75
CA VAL A 134 -5.56 25.70 26.64
C VAL A 134 -5.54 25.24 28.10
N ASP A 135 -6.06 24.05 28.42
CA ASP A 135 -6.01 23.48 29.78
C ASP A 135 -4.58 23.30 30.28
N ALA A 136 -3.68 22.81 29.41
CA ALA A 136 -2.27 22.67 29.76
C ALA A 136 -1.54 23.99 29.96
N LEU A 137 -2.01 25.08 29.31
CA LEU A 137 -1.42 26.42 29.41
C LEU A 137 -1.88 27.21 30.64
N VAL A 138 -3.16 27.12 31.00
CA VAL A 138 -3.78 28.00 32.01
C VAL A 138 -4.48 27.24 33.14
N GLY A 139 -4.58 25.94 33.03
CA GLY A 139 -5.32 25.08 33.96
C GLY A 139 -6.81 24.96 33.62
N SER A 140 -7.42 23.82 33.95
CA SER A 140 -8.83 23.52 33.65
C SER A 140 -9.82 24.42 34.41
N SER A 141 -9.39 25.03 35.52
CA SER A 141 -10.18 25.94 36.37
C SER A 141 -10.05 27.41 36.00
N ALA A 142 -9.34 27.77 34.92
CA ALA A 142 -9.15 29.13 34.50
C ALA A 142 -10.46 29.83 34.08
N ALA A 143 -10.57 31.12 34.37
CA ALA A 143 -11.75 31.92 34.00
C ALA A 143 -11.98 31.91 32.47
N PRO A 144 -13.24 31.95 32.00
CA PRO A 144 -13.55 31.95 30.57
C PRO A 144 -12.82 33.03 29.75
N SER A 145 -12.72 34.23 30.29
CA SER A 145 -12.00 35.35 29.64
C SER A 145 -10.51 35.09 29.47
N THR A 146 -9.87 34.40 30.44
CA THR A 146 -8.46 33.99 30.35
C THR A 146 -8.30 32.92 29.27
N ARG A 147 -9.16 31.90 29.26
CA ARG A 147 -9.16 30.82 28.25
C ARG A 147 -9.31 31.42 26.84
N ASP A 148 -10.23 32.34 26.63
CA ASP A 148 -10.45 32.99 25.33
C ASP A 148 -9.24 33.82 24.87
N SER A 149 -8.60 34.53 25.82
CA SER A 149 -7.36 35.27 25.52
C SER A 149 -6.23 34.31 25.05
N PHE A 150 -6.03 33.21 25.77
CA PHE A 150 -5.01 32.22 25.40
C PHE A 150 -5.35 31.48 24.11
N ARG A 151 -6.62 31.19 23.85
CA ARG A 151 -7.09 30.61 22.58
C ARG A 151 -6.77 31.52 21.39
N LYS A 152 -6.96 32.83 21.53
CA LYS A 152 -6.59 33.82 20.50
C LYS A 152 -5.08 33.81 20.22
N LYS A 153 -4.25 33.80 21.28
CA LYS A 153 -2.79 33.76 21.16
C LYS A 153 -2.30 32.43 20.54
N LEU A 154 -2.95 31.34 20.91
CA LEU A 154 -2.66 30.02 20.33
C LEU A 154 -2.90 30.03 18.80
N ARG A 155 -4.05 30.52 18.37
CA ARG A 155 -4.39 30.65 16.94
C ARG A 155 -3.52 31.66 16.19
N ALA A 156 -2.96 32.65 16.89
CA ALA A 156 -2.02 33.61 16.32
C ALA A 156 -0.57 33.08 16.24
N GLY A 157 -0.29 31.86 16.78
CA GLY A 157 1.06 31.27 16.79
C GLY A 157 2.01 31.89 17.85
N GLU A 158 1.53 32.79 18.70
CA GLU A 158 2.36 33.51 19.70
C GLU A 158 2.92 32.57 20.79
N LEU A 159 2.37 31.36 20.91
CA LEU A 159 2.71 30.40 21.96
C LEU A 159 3.45 29.14 21.43
N ASP A 160 3.77 29.10 20.15
CA ASP A 160 4.27 27.88 19.44
C ASP A 160 5.52 27.25 20.08
N ASP A 161 6.45 28.07 20.54
CA ASP A 161 7.71 27.61 21.16
C ASP A 161 7.61 27.34 22.67
N LYS A 162 6.44 27.63 23.29
CA LYS A 162 6.23 27.36 24.71
C LYS A 162 6.10 25.86 24.96
N GLU A 163 6.79 25.36 25.98
CA GLU A 163 6.65 23.98 26.44
C GLU A 163 5.42 23.82 27.33
N ILE A 164 4.66 22.78 27.10
CA ILE A 164 3.51 22.36 27.91
C ILE A 164 3.63 20.89 28.29
N GLU A 165 3.04 20.53 29.40
CA GLU A 165 2.90 19.13 29.81
C GLU A 165 1.51 18.65 29.43
N ILE A 166 1.46 17.67 28.54
CA ILE A 166 0.21 17.05 28.10
C ILE A 166 0.18 15.59 28.54
N GLU A 167 -0.99 15.10 28.89
CA GLU A 167 -1.21 13.69 29.18
C GLU A 167 -1.71 13.01 27.89
N VAL A 168 -0.96 12.03 27.39
CA VAL A 168 -1.29 11.27 26.17
C VAL A 168 -1.42 9.80 26.48
N SER A 169 -2.32 9.10 25.79
CA SER A 169 -2.48 7.66 25.94
C SER A 169 -1.18 6.92 25.55
N ALA A 170 -0.81 5.89 26.28
CA ALA A 170 0.42 5.13 26.02
C ALA A 170 0.49 4.49 24.62
N SER A 171 -0.65 4.34 23.96
CA SER A 171 -0.78 3.84 22.59
C SER A 171 -0.57 4.88 21.48
N ALA A 172 -0.47 6.17 21.82
CA ALA A 172 -0.32 7.28 20.86
C ALA A 172 1.13 7.64 20.54
N GLY A 173 2.05 6.76 20.71
CA GLY A 173 3.48 7.03 20.50
C GLY A 173 4.11 6.08 19.49
N GLY A 174 4.50 6.64 18.35
CA GLY A 174 5.19 5.99 17.24
C GLY A 174 6.45 5.15 17.59
N PRO A 175 7.24 4.71 16.60
CA PRO A 175 8.15 3.56 16.67
C PRO A 175 9.30 3.78 17.68
N GLY A 176 9.16 3.20 18.85
CA GLY A 176 10.14 3.18 19.92
C GLY A 176 10.19 1.85 20.63
N MET A 177 9.85 0.76 19.95
CA MET A 177 10.19 -0.57 20.43
C MET A 177 11.65 -0.84 20.09
N PHE A 178 12.51 -0.80 21.09
CA PHE A 178 13.81 -1.42 21.02
C PHE A 178 13.61 -2.91 20.76
N GLU A 179 13.81 -3.36 19.55
CA GLU A 179 14.05 -4.76 19.24
C GLU A 179 15.40 -5.14 19.87
N ILE A 180 15.35 -5.93 20.94
CA ILE A 180 16.52 -6.62 21.42
C ILE A 180 16.71 -7.84 20.51
N PRO A 181 17.78 -7.91 19.70
CA PRO A 181 18.00 -9.07 18.85
C PRO A 181 18.33 -10.29 19.74
N GLY A 182 17.48 -11.32 19.70
CA GLY A 182 17.78 -12.61 20.30
C GLY A 182 16.78 -13.20 21.31
N ALA A 183 15.67 -12.54 21.61
CA ALA A 183 14.67 -13.08 22.53
C ALA A 183 13.44 -13.63 21.77
N ASN A 184 13.57 -14.84 21.25
CA ASN A 184 12.44 -15.67 20.82
C ASN A 184 11.82 -16.33 22.06
N VAL A 185 10.87 -15.66 22.71
CA VAL A 185 9.94 -16.33 23.63
C VAL A 185 8.64 -15.56 23.62
N GLY A 186 7.52 -16.25 23.43
CA GLY A 186 6.17 -15.73 23.45
C GLY A 186 5.87 -14.94 24.73
N MET A 187 6.15 -13.66 24.72
CA MET A 187 5.69 -12.73 25.73
C MET A 187 4.24 -12.35 25.40
N ILE A 188 3.33 -12.97 26.11
CA ILE A 188 2.01 -12.40 26.41
C ILE A 188 2.30 -10.98 26.91
N ASN A 189 1.75 -10.00 26.23
CA ASN A 189 1.91 -8.58 26.56
C ASN A 189 1.30 -8.33 27.95
N ILE A 190 2.09 -8.53 29.00
CA ILE A 190 1.73 -8.26 30.39
C ILE A 190 1.28 -6.78 30.53
N GLN A 191 1.81 -5.89 29.70
CA GLN A 191 1.42 -4.49 29.67
C GLN A 191 -0.01 -4.26 29.13
N ASP A 192 -0.46 -5.03 28.14
CA ASP A 192 -1.85 -4.97 27.64
C ASP A 192 -2.83 -5.57 28.67
N MET A 193 -2.40 -6.58 29.38
CA MET A 193 -3.22 -7.21 30.43
C MET A 193 -3.28 -6.34 31.69
N LEU A 194 -2.19 -5.66 32.08
CA LEU A 194 -2.18 -4.68 33.17
C LEU A 194 -2.93 -3.39 32.79
N GLY A 195 -2.80 -2.93 31.54
CA GLY A 195 -3.49 -1.72 31.06
C GLY A 195 -5.01 -1.84 31.09
N LYS A 196 -5.56 -3.02 30.77
CA LYS A 196 -6.99 -3.30 30.88
C LYS A 196 -7.47 -3.46 32.32
N ALA A 197 -6.60 -3.86 33.26
CA ALA A 197 -6.94 -4.07 34.68
C ALA A 197 -6.84 -2.78 35.52
N PHE A 198 -6.00 -1.81 35.14
CA PHE A 198 -5.72 -0.61 35.94
C PHE A 198 -6.14 0.72 35.30
N GLY A 199 -6.88 0.70 34.19
CA GLY A 199 -7.25 1.90 33.43
C GLY A 199 -6.02 2.50 32.74
N SER A 200 -6.15 2.94 31.48
CA SER A 200 -5.03 3.51 30.72
C SER A 200 -4.50 4.77 31.44
N ARG A 201 -3.39 4.61 32.17
CA ARG A 201 -2.68 5.74 32.75
C ARG A 201 -2.03 6.51 31.61
N GLY A 202 -2.51 7.74 31.39
CA GLY A 202 -1.88 8.68 30.46
C GLY A 202 -0.42 8.91 30.85
N VAL A 203 0.45 8.95 29.87
CA VAL A 203 1.87 9.30 30.05
C VAL A 203 1.99 10.79 29.88
N LYS A 204 2.49 11.47 30.91
CA LYS A 204 2.78 12.90 30.81
C LYS A 204 4.01 13.12 29.93
N ARG A 205 3.85 13.94 28.90
CA ARG A 205 4.92 14.35 27.98
C ARG A 205 5.06 15.86 27.94
N LYS A 206 6.30 16.34 27.99
CA LYS A 206 6.63 17.74 27.71
C LYS A 206 6.87 17.90 26.22
N VAL A 207 6.09 18.78 25.61
CA VAL A 207 6.16 19.05 24.15
C VAL A 207 5.95 20.54 23.90
N LYS A 208 6.45 21.05 22.78
CA LYS A 208 6.14 22.41 22.36
C LYS A 208 4.68 22.50 21.90
N VAL A 209 4.07 23.67 22.11
CA VAL A 209 2.68 23.92 21.73
C VAL A 209 2.42 23.60 20.26
N LYS A 210 3.30 23.99 19.34
CA LYS A 210 3.19 23.68 17.91
C LYS A 210 3.11 22.19 17.59
N ASP A 211 3.80 21.35 18.36
CA ASP A 211 3.86 19.91 18.16
C ASP A 211 2.74 19.16 18.91
N SER A 212 2.19 19.78 19.97
CA SER A 212 1.17 19.19 20.83
C SER A 212 -0.17 19.01 20.12
N HIS A 213 -0.54 19.93 19.24
CA HIS A 213 -1.85 19.91 18.57
C HIS A 213 -2.01 18.67 17.67
N ALA A 214 -0.99 18.28 16.90
CA ALA A 214 -1.04 17.11 16.05
C ALA A 214 -1.20 15.80 16.86
N LEU A 215 -0.49 15.70 17.99
CA LEU A 215 -0.58 14.54 18.89
C LEU A 215 -1.97 14.42 19.54
N LEU A 216 -2.50 15.54 20.04
CA LEU A 216 -3.80 15.58 20.69
C LEU A 216 -4.95 15.39 19.70
N LEU A 217 -4.82 15.90 18.48
CA LEU A 217 -5.83 15.74 17.43
C LEU A 217 -6.07 14.28 17.08
N ALA A 218 -4.98 13.50 16.92
CA ALA A 218 -5.09 12.06 16.66
C ALA A 218 -5.80 11.32 17.81
N GLU A 219 -5.44 11.63 19.05
CA GLU A 219 -6.04 11.01 20.24
C GLU A 219 -7.51 11.40 20.42
N GLU A 220 -7.86 12.68 20.26
CA GLU A 220 -9.24 13.14 20.38
C GLU A 220 -10.12 12.61 19.23
N GLY A 221 -9.55 12.48 18.03
CA GLY A 221 -10.23 11.81 16.92
C GLY A 221 -10.57 10.35 17.26
N ASP A 222 -9.62 9.61 17.85
CA ASP A 222 -9.86 8.22 18.26
C ASP A 222 -10.85 8.07 19.41
N LYS A 223 -10.87 9.01 20.36
CA LYS A 223 -11.85 9.01 21.47
C LYS A 223 -13.29 9.25 20.99
N LEU A 224 -13.45 9.98 19.89
CA LEU A 224 -14.77 10.24 19.30
C LEU A 224 -15.32 9.08 18.49
N LEU A 225 -14.50 8.04 18.24
CA LEU A 225 -14.90 6.85 17.50
C LEU A 225 -15.34 5.74 18.45
N ASP A 226 -16.52 5.17 18.18
CA ASP A 226 -16.93 3.92 18.79
C ASP A 226 -16.10 2.76 18.22
N GLN A 227 -15.14 2.28 19.01
CA GLN A 227 -14.18 1.24 18.61
C GLN A 227 -14.86 -0.11 18.32
N ASP A 228 -15.93 -0.44 19.05
CA ASP A 228 -16.67 -1.69 18.86
C ASP A 228 -17.46 -1.64 17.55
N GLN A 229 -18.12 -0.51 17.28
CA GLN A 229 -18.82 -0.31 16.02
C GLN A 229 -17.84 -0.23 14.83
N LEU A 230 -16.70 0.43 15.00
CA LEU A 230 -15.64 0.50 13.99
C LEU A 230 -15.14 -0.90 13.62
N THR A 231 -14.95 -1.74 14.62
CA THR A 231 -14.48 -3.12 14.43
C THR A 231 -15.51 -3.98 13.70
N ARG A 232 -16.78 -3.93 14.10
CA ARG A 232 -17.86 -4.64 13.41
C ARG A 232 -17.97 -4.23 11.94
N ASP A 233 -17.98 -2.93 11.69
CA ASP A 233 -18.08 -2.40 10.32
C ASP A 233 -16.85 -2.73 9.48
N ALA A 234 -15.66 -2.83 10.10
CA ALA A 234 -14.44 -3.24 9.41
C ALA A 234 -14.48 -4.72 9.02
N VAL A 235 -14.98 -5.59 9.90
CA VAL A 235 -15.16 -7.01 9.57
C VAL A 235 -16.16 -7.15 8.42
N ASP A 236 -17.31 -6.48 8.48
CA ASP A 236 -18.31 -6.50 7.40
C ASP A 236 -17.72 -5.96 6.07
N LEU A 237 -16.94 -4.87 6.14
CA LEU A 237 -16.26 -4.31 4.97
C LEU A 237 -15.26 -5.30 4.38
N VAL A 238 -14.51 -6.02 5.21
CA VAL A 238 -13.53 -7.02 4.76
C VAL A 238 -14.24 -8.20 4.11
N GLU A 239 -15.25 -8.75 4.75
CA GLU A 239 -16.01 -9.90 4.23
C GLU A 239 -16.63 -9.59 2.86
N ASN A 240 -17.21 -8.40 2.68
CA ASN A 240 -17.94 -8.04 1.46
C ASN A 240 -17.11 -7.35 0.40
N ASN A 241 -16.03 -6.65 0.79
CA ASN A 241 -15.25 -5.78 -0.10
C ASN A 241 -13.74 -6.05 -0.06
N GLY A 242 -13.22 -6.95 0.76
CA GLY A 242 -11.79 -7.26 0.87
C GLY A 242 -11.18 -7.69 -0.46
N ILE A 243 -9.93 -7.28 -0.72
CA ILE A 243 -9.14 -7.68 -1.88
C ILE A 243 -7.81 -8.23 -1.40
N VAL A 244 -7.52 -9.47 -1.77
CA VAL A 244 -6.23 -10.12 -1.51
C VAL A 244 -5.49 -10.28 -2.84
N PHE A 245 -4.27 -9.73 -2.91
CA PHE A 245 -3.38 -9.93 -4.04
C PHE A 245 -2.27 -10.90 -3.63
N ILE A 246 -2.24 -12.07 -4.28
CA ILE A 246 -1.25 -13.12 -4.06
C ILE A 246 -0.24 -13.06 -5.20
N ASP A 247 0.97 -12.60 -4.90
CA ASP A 247 2.05 -12.51 -5.88
C ASP A 247 2.88 -13.80 -5.92
N GLU A 248 3.58 -14.03 -7.01
CA GLU A 248 4.49 -15.17 -7.22
C GLU A 248 3.84 -16.55 -7.04
N ILE A 249 2.57 -16.70 -7.44
CA ILE A 249 1.84 -17.97 -7.34
C ILE A 249 2.51 -19.09 -8.18
N ASP A 250 3.21 -18.74 -9.24
CA ASP A 250 3.98 -19.66 -10.08
C ASP A 250 5.17 -20.29 -9.35
N LYS A 251 5.65 -19.71 -8.27
CA LYS A 251 6.77 -20.21 -7.48
C LYS A 251 6.37 -21.35 -6.52
N ILE A 252 5.09 -21.52 -6.26
CA ILE A 252 4.56 -22.62 -5.43
C ILE A 252 3.94 -23.74 -6.26
N THR A 253 4.18 -23.79 -7.59
CA THR A 253 3.79 -24.90 -8.46
C THR A 253 4.70 -26.13 -8.25
N THR A 254 4.21 -27.29 -8.64
CA THR A 254 4.87 -28.58 -8.42
C THR A 254 6.03 -28.90 -9.37
N SER A 255 6.24 -28.10 -10.42
CA SER A 255 7.19 -28.37 -11.51
C SER A 255 8.65 -28.03 -11.16
N GLY A 256 9.16 -28.47 -10.02
CA GLY A 256 10.58 -28.30 -9.69
C GLY A 256 11.09 -29.38 -8.77
N ASN A 257 12.01 -30.24 -9.28
CA ASN A 257 12.81 -31.18 -8.49
C ASN A 257 13.67 -30.42 -7.46
N TRP A 258 13.10 -30.11 -6.30
CA TRP A 258 13.88 -29.66 -5.14
C TRP A 258 13.71 -30.68 -4.02
N SER A 259 14.76 -31.51 -3.85
CA SER A 259 14.92 -32.39 -2.72
C SER A 259 15.22 -31.61 -1.46
N GLY A 260 14.26 -31.58 -0.55
CA GLY A 260 14.42 -31.09 0.83
C GLY A 260 13.89 -29.67 1.06
N GLY A 261 12.63 -29.55 1.46
CA GLY A 261 12.04 -28.28 1.88
C GLY A 261 10.54 -28.39 2.02
N VAL A 262 9.92 -27.35 2.53
CA VAL A 262 8.48 -27.15 2.65
C VAL A 262 7.76 -27.55 1.36
N SER A 263 6.71 -28.37 1.48
CA SER A 263 5.89 -28.78 0.34
C SER A 263 5.21 -27.55 -0.29
N ARG A 264 5.61 -27.20 -1.51
CA ARG A 264 4.98 -26.13 -2.29
C ARG A 264 3.52 -26.44 -2.61
N GLU A 265 3.22 -27.71 -2.80
CA GLU A 265 1.86 -28.21 -2.98
C GLU A 265 1.02 -28.02 -1.70
N GLY A 266 1.60 -28.17 -0.51
CA GLY A 266 0.97 -27.90 0.77
C GLY A 266 0.49 -26.47 0.88
N VAL A 267 1.29 -25.49 0.47
CA VAL A 267 0.87 -24.08 0.46
C VAL A 267 -0.35 -23.84 -0.46
N GLN A 268 -0.39 -24.50 -1.64
CA GLN A 268 -1.57 -24.42 -2.51
C GLN A 268 -2.81 -25.02 -1.86
N ARG A 269 -2.67 -26.15 -1.15
CA ARG A 269 -3.76 -26.81 -0.42
C ARG A 269 -4.25 -25.94 0.74
N ASP A 270 -3.36 -25.26 1.43
CA ASP A 270 -3.72 -24.36 2.54
C ASP A 270 -4.40 -23.05 2.04
N LEU A 271 -4.03 -22.54 0.86
CA LEU A 271 -4.68 -21.40 0.22
C LEU A 271 -6.09 -21.73 -0.29
N LEU A 272 -6.34 -22.96 -0.67
CA LEU A 272 -7.58 -23.38 -1.32
C LEU A 272 -8.83 -23.07 -0.47
N PRO A 273 -8.91 -23.43 0.84
CA PRO A 273 -10.06 -23.10 1.66
C PRO A 273 -10.33 -21.60 1.74
N LEU A 274 -9.28 -20.76 1.80
CA LEU A 274 -9.45 -19.30 1.83
C LEU A 274 -10.11 -18.78 0.54
N ILE A 275 -9.72 -19.34 -0.61
CA ILE A 275 -10.20 -18.93 -1.94
C ILE A 275 -11.58 -19.54 -2.25
N GLU A 276 -11.91 -20.68 -1.66
CA GLU A 276 -13.21 -21.34 -1.79
C GLU A 276 -14.31 -20.74 -0.93
N GLY A 277 -13.94 -20.19 0.20
CA GLY A 277 -14.80 -19.70 1.24
C GLY A 277 -14.67 -20.52 2.52
N THR A 278 -14.21 -19.87 3.57
CA THR A 278 -14.08 -20.45 4.92
C THR A 278 -14.25 -19.37 5.98
N THR A 279 -14.30 -19.78 7.23
CA THR A 279 -14.34 -18.85 8.37
C THR A 279 -13.00 -18.88 9.08
N VAL A 280 -12.32 -17.74 9.12
CA VAL A 280 -11.02 -17.57 9.80
C VAL A 280 -11.25 -16.91 11.16
N SER A 281 -10.68 -17.49 12.20
CA SER A 281 -10.69 -16.91 13.55
C SER A 281 -9.67 -15.77 13.66
N THR A 282 -10.15 -14.60 14.09
CA THR A 282 -9.32 -13.43 14.35
C THR A 282 -9.56 -12.91 15.77
N LYS A 283 -8.69 -12.04 16.26
CA LYS A 283 -8.91 -11.36 17.56
C LYS A 283 -10.14 -10.44 17.58
N TYR A 284 -10.71 -10.16 16.40
CA TYR A 284 -11.91 -9.34 16.22
C TYR A 284 -13.17 -10.17 15.97
N GLY A 285 -13.07 -11.49 16.09
CA GLY A 285 -14.13 -12.45 15.82
C GLY A 285 -13.89 -13.25 14.53
N PRO A 286 -14.83 -14.12 14.19
CA PRO A 286 -14.77 -14.91 12.96
C PRO A 286 -14.98 -14.03 11.73
N VAL A 287 -14.27 -14.32 10.65
CA VAL A 287 -14.31 -13.60 9.36
C VAL A 287 -14.51 -14.59 8.23
N LYS A 288 -15.56 -14.41 7.44
CA LYS A 288 -15.88 -15.23 6.27
C LYS A 288 -15.13 -14.75 5.03
N THR A 289 -14.60 -15.67 4.25
CA THR A 289 -13.83 -15.34 3.05
C THR A 289 -14.60 -15.47 1.73
N ASP A 290 -15.85 -15.94 1.76
CA ASP A 290 -16.69 -16.27 0.60
C ASP A 290 -16.83 -15.15 -0.43
N HIS A 291 -16.76 -13.89 0.02
CA HIS A 291 -16.95 -12.72 -0.85
C HIS A 291 -15.71 -11.83 -0.96
N ILE A 292 -14.57 -12.28 -0.44
CA ILE A 292 -13.27 -11.65 -0.66
C ILE A 292 -12.81 -11.93 -2.09
N LEU A 293 -12.32 -10.90 -2.78
CA LEU A 293 -11.76 -11.06 -4.11
C LEU A 293 -10.29 -11.45 -4.01
N PHE A 294 -9.94 -12.60 -4.54
CA PHE A 294 -8.56 -13.02 -4.69
C PHE A 294 -8.06 -12.75 -6.11
N ILE A 295 -6.91 -12.09 -6.20
CA ILE A 295 -6.20 -11.84 -7.44
C ILE A 295 -4.83 -12.47 -7.29
N ALA A 296 -4.62 -13.59 -7.94
CA ALA A 296 -3.32 -14.26 -7.98
C ALA A 296 -2.50 -13.73 -9.15
N SER A 297 -1.18 -13.66 -9.00
CA SER A 297 -0.27 -13.24 -10.06
C SER A 297 0.99 -14.10 -10.11
N GLY A 298 1.48 -14.35 -11.32
CA GLY A 298 2.73 -15.06 -11.56
C GLY A 298 3.35 -14.68 -12.90
N ALA A 299 4.65 -14.90 -13.01
CA ALA A 299 5.36 -14.69 -14.27
C ALA A 299 5.16 -15.89 -15.23
N PHE A 300 5.07 -17.07 -14.69
CA PHE A 300 4.89 -18.33 -15.43
C PHE A 300 5.92 -18.53 -16.56
N HIS A 301 7.18 -18.14 -16.32
CA HIS A 301 8.27 -18.35 -17.29
C HIS A 301 8.71 -19.81 -17.35
N VAL A 302 8.79 -20.48 -16.21
CA VAL A 302 9.23 -21.89 -16.09
C VAL A 302 8.03 -22.79 -15.87
N ALA A 303 7.16 -22.43 -14.92
CA ALA A 303 5.91 -23.11 -14.65
C ALA A 303 4.81 -22.64 -15.62
N LYS A 304 3.78 -23.45 -15.80
CA LYS A 304 2.56 -23.10 -16.54
C LYS A 304 1.39 -22.96 -15.58
N PRO A 305 0.34 -22.21 -15.92
CA PRO A 305 -0.89 -22.18 -15.12
C PRO A 305 -1.52 -23.56 -14.87
N SER A 306 -1.29 -24.52 -15.78
CA SER A 306 -1.70 -25.92 -15.65
C SER A 306 -0.94 -26.71 -14.58
N ASP A 307 0.16 -26.16 -14.06
CA ASP A 307 0.98 -26.80 -13.02
C ASP A 307 0.49 -26.43 -11.59
N LEU A 308 -0.49 -25.53 -11.50
CA LEU A 308 -1.25 -25.32 -10.27
C LEU A 308 -2.18 -26.54 -10.03
N LEU A 309 -2.53 -26.78 -8.77
CA LEU A 309 -3.53 -27.80 -8.44
C LEU A 309 -4.83 -27.57 -9.22
N PRO A 310 -5.46 -28.63 -9.78
CA PRO A 310 -6.70 -28.49 -10.57
C PRO A 310 -7.81 -27.75 -9.84
N GLU A 311 -7.94 -27.96 -8.52
CA GLU A 311 -8.92 -27.31 -7.67
C GLU A 311 -8.66 -25.79 -7.61
N LEU A 312 -7.41 -25.39 -7.44
CA LEU A 312 -7.02 -23.99 -7.42
C LEU A 312 -7.22 -23.32 -8.79
N GLN A 313 -6.92 -24.04 -9.88
CA GLN A 313 -7.21 -23.56 -11.23
C GLN A 313 -8.71 -23.28 -11.44
N GLY A 314 -9.58 -24.13 -10.91
CA GLY A 314 -11.04 -23.97 -10.98
C GLY A 314 -11.55 -22.77 -10.21
N ARG A 315 -10.83 -22.35 -9.14
CA ARG A 315 -11.18 -21.19 -8.30
C ARG A 315 -10.61 -19.85 -8.81
N LEU A 316 -9.77 -19.89 -9.86
CA LEU A 316 -9.24 -18.73 -10.58
C LEU A 316 -9.74 -18.72 -12.04
N PRO A 317 -11.06 -18.57 -12.25
CA PRO A 317 -11.70 -18.76 -13.56
C PRO A 317 -11.35 -17.65 -14.55
N ILE A 318 -11.03 -16.43 -14.09
CA ILE A 318 -10.65 -15.34 -14.97
C ILE A 318 -9.14 -15.34 -15.14
N ARG A 319 -8.67 -15.63 -16.33
CA ARG A 319 -7.24 -15.60 -16.67
C ARG A 319 -6.96 -14.45 -17.61
N VAL A 320 -6.01 -13.59 -17.24
CA VAL A 320 -5.59 -12.46 -18.06
C VAL A 320 -4.09 -12.48 -18.25
N GLU A 321 -3.65 -12.31 -19.48
CA GLU A 321 -2.25 -12.20 -19.83
C GLU A 321 -1.86 -10.74 -19.98
N LEU A 322 -0.84 -10.32 -19.23
CA LEU A 322 -0.22 -9.02 -19.35
C LEU A 322 0.98 -9.14 -20.31
N LYS A 323 1.00 -8.28 -21.30
CA LYS A 323 2.05 -8.26 -22.31
C LYS A 323 3.31 -7.57 -21.80
N ALA A 324 4.46 -7.97 -22.32
CA ALA A 324 5.70 -7.25 -22.12
C ALA A 324 5.53 -5.80 -22.60
N LEU A 325 6.16 -4.87 -21.90
CA LEU A 325 6.12 -3.44 -22.26
C LEU A 325 6.97 -3.17 -23.49
N THR A 326 6.41 -2.40 -24.40
CA THR A 326 7.12 -1.90 -25.59
C THR A 326 7.92 -0.65 -25.26
N ARG A 327 8.80 -0.19 -26.18
CA ARG A 327 9.49 1.09 -26.09
C ARG A 327 8.52 2.25 -25.86
N ASP A 328 7.45 2.29 -26.63
CA ASP A 328 6.44 3.35 -26.54
C ASP A 328 5.68 3.32 -25.22
N ASP A 329 5.43 2.13 -24.68
CA ASP A 329 4.86 2.00 -23.32
C ASP A 329 5.79 2.57 -22.26
N LEU A 330 7.10 2.33 -22.37
CA LEU A 330 8.10 2.87 -21.42
C LEU A 330 8.19 4.40 -21.51
N ILE A 331 8.13 4.99 -22.71
CA ILE A 331 8.06 6.45 -22.91
C ILE A 331 6.82 7.02 -22.23
N ARG A 332 5.66 6.39 -22.42
CA ARG A 332 4.39 6.81 -21.79
C ARG A 332 4.42 6.67 -20.28
N ILE A 333 5.07 5.65 -19.74
CA ILE A 333 5.25 5.48 -18.28
C ILE A 333 6.11 6.61 -17.71
N LEU A 334 7.13 7.06 -18.44
CA LEU A 334 7.98 8.16 -18.02
C LEU A 334 7.26 9.51 -17.99
N ASN A 335 6.34 9.76 -18.95
CA ASN A 335 5.74 11.07 -19.16
C ASN A 335 4.26 11.18 -18.78
N ASP A 336 3.43 10.23 -19.26
CA ASP A 336 1.98 10.46 -19.37
C ASP A 336 1.24 10.13 -18.08
N THR A 337 1.79 9.25 -17.24
CA THR A 337 1.11 8.84 -16.01
C THR A 337 1.04 10.00 -14.99
N ASP A 338 -0.02 10.03 -14.17
CA ASP A 338 -0.25 11.07 -13.17
C ASP A 338 0.95 11.24 -12.24
N ALA A 339 1.55 10.14 -11.82
CA ALA A 339 2.74 10.08 -10.98
C ALA A 339 3.92 9.48 -11.78
N SER A 340 4.22 10.05 -12.96
CA SER A 340 5.34 9.59 -13.79
C SER A 340 6.68 9.78 -13.08
N LEU A 341 7.67 8.95 -13.41
CA LEU A 341 8.99 9.04 -12.79
C LEU A 341 9.62 10.43 -12.98
N ILE A 342 9.50 11.02 -14.16
CA ILE A 342 10.01 12.38 -14.43
C ILE A 342 9.38 13.38 -13.47
N LYS A 343 8.05 13.35 -13.30
CA LYS A 343 7.36 14.23 -12.34
C LYS A 343 7.84 14.02 -10.90
N GLN A 344 8.07 12.76 -10.50
CA GLN A 344 8.54 12.43 -9.16
C GLN A 344 9.93 13.01 -8.91
N TYR A 345 10.91 12.78 -9.80
CA TYR A 345 12.28 13.31 -9.63
C TYR A 345 12.34 14.83 -9.76
N THR A 346 11.55 15.43 -10.67
CA THR A 346 11.43 16.90 -10.75
C THR A 346 10.87 17.50 -9.46
N ALA A 347 9.84 16.90 -8.89
CA ALA A 347 9.29 17.35 -7.61
C ALA A 347 10.27 17.15 -6.46
N LEU A 348 11.00 16.01 -6.44
CA LEU A 348 11.99 15.72 -5.40
C LEU A 348 13.14 16.74 -5.40
N MET A 349 13.73 17.02 -6.56
CA MET A 349 14.78 18.06 -6.69
C MET A 349 14.22 19.46 -6.43
N GLY A 350 12.96 19.69 -6.75
CA GLY A 350 12.27 20.94 -6.47
C GLY A 350 12.17 21.28 -4.97
N THR A 351 12.24 20.30 -4.07
CA THR A 351 12.30 20.55 -2.63
C THR A 351 13.56 21.27 -2.18
N GLU A 352 14.66 21.08 -2.92
CA GLU A 352 15.94 21.78 -2.74
C GLU A 352 16.05 23.05 -3.61
N GLY A 353 14.95 23.45 -4.26
CA GLY A 353 14.94 24.60 -5.15
C GLY A 353 15.67 24.40 -6.48
N LEU A 354 15.99 23.16 -6.84
CA LEU A 354 16.63 22.77 -8.09
C LEU A 354 15.59 22.33 -9.12
N ALA A 355 15.57 22.94 -10.31
CA ALA A 355 14.67 22.54 -11.38
C ALA A 355 15.35 21.53 -12.33
N LEU A 356 14.63 20.46 -12.69
CA LEU A 356 15.05 19.54 -13.75
C LEU A 356 14.20 19.75 -15.00
N ASP A 357 14.86 19.91 -16.15
CA ASP A 357 14.23 20.05 -17.48
C ASP A 357 14.60 18.85 -18.35
N PHE A 358 13.71 17.88 -18.45
CA PHE A 358 13.86 16.69 -19.29
C PHE A 358 13.34 17.00 -20.70
N THR A 359 14.25 16.93 -21.68
CA THR A 359 13.85 17.07 -23.08
C THR A 359 13.21 15.78 -23.63
N GLN A 360 12.43 15.88 -24.70
CA GLN A 360 11.76 14.71 -25.29
C GLN A 360 12.76 13.64 -25.77
N ASP A 361 13.89 14.06 -26.34
CA ASP A 361 14.96 13.16 -26.78
C ASP A 361 15.68 12.47 -25.60
N ALA A 362 15.71 13.09 -24.42
CA ALA A 362 16.19 12.43 -23.20
C ALA A 362 15.24 11.29 -22.77
N VAL A 363 13.94 11.54 -22.78
CA VAL A 363 12.92 10.52 -22.45
C VAL A 363 13.03 9.31 -23.37
N GLU A 364 13.22 9.56 -24.67
CA GLU A 364 13.43 8.51 -25.65
C GLU A 364 14.72 7.74 -25.40
N ALA A 365 15.81 8.45 -25.10
CA ALA A 365 17.09 7.82 -24.79
C ALA A 365 17.05 6.97 -23.51
N ILE A 366 16.30 7.39 -22.48
CA ILE A 366 16.06 6.61 -21.25
C ILE A 366 15.28 5.34 -21.58
N ALA A 367 14.23 5.44 -22.38
CA ALA A 367 13.42 4.30 -22.80
C ALA A 367 14.24 3.31 -23.64
N ASP A 368 15.08 3.79 -24.57
CA ASP A 368 15.98 2.97 -25.39
C ASP A 368 16.99 2.21 -24.53
N ALA A 369 17.60 2.88 -23.55
CA ALA A 369 18.49 2.24 -22.59
C ALA A 369 17.76 1.13 -21.80
N ALA A 370 16.53 1.40 -21.33
CA ALA A 370 15.75 0.41 -20.61
C ALA A 370 15.39 -0.81 -21.46
N VAL A 371 14.98 -0.61 -22.72
CA VAL A 371 14.73 -1.71 -23.66
C VAL A 371 15.98 -2.54 -23.88
N LYS A 372 17.13 -1.87 -24.13
CA LYS A 372 18.40 -2.54 -24.37
C LYS A 372 18.83 -3.40 -23.19
N VAL A 373 18.83 -2.85 -21.99
CA VAL A 373 19.22 -3.59 -20.78
C VAL A 373 18.24 -4.71 -20.47
N ASN A 374 16.94 -4.52 -20.63
CA ASN A 374 15.94 -5.59 -20.48
C ASN A 374 16.11 -6.72 -21.51
N ALA A 375 16.70 -6.45 -22.67
CA ALA A 375 16.98 -7.47 -23.69
C ALA A 375 18.30 -8.22 -23.44
N THR A 376 19.28 -7.58 -22.81
CA THR A 376 20.65 -8.14 -22.63
C THR A 376 20.85 -8.80 -21.27
N VAL A 377 20.07 -8.41 -20.25
CA VAL A 377 20.17 -8.97 -18.89
C VAL A 377 18.86 -9.68 -18.56
N GLU A 378 18.26 -9.38 -17.43
CA GLU A 378 16.94 -9.89 -17.03
C GLU A 378 15.87 -8.84 -17.33
N ASN A 379 14.77 -9.26 -17.97
CA ASN A 379 13.66 -8.37 -18.24
C ASN A 379 12.82 -8.14 -16.97
N ILE A 380 13.03 -6.98 -16.35
CA ILE A 380 12.26 -6.54 -15.17
C ILE A 380 11.22 -5.45 -15.52
N GLY A 381 10.94 -5.27 -16.82
CA GLY A 381 9.92 -4.35 -17.31
C GLY A 381 10.18 -2.90 -16.91
N ALA A 382 9.13 -2.19 -16.49
CA ALA A 382 9.20 -0.78 -16.09
C ALA A 382 10.05 -0.53 -14.83
N ARG A 383 10.36 -1.55 -14.01
CA ARG A 383 11.28 -1.38 -12.87
C ARG A 383 12.67 -0.92 -13.33
N ARG A 384 13.07 -1.28 -14.56
CA ARG A 384 14.33 -0.84 -15.16
C ARG A 384 14.40 0.68 -15.30
N LEU A 385 13.28 1.33 -15.59
CA LEU A 385 13.23 2.79 -15.65
C LEU A 385 13.62 3.45 -14.33
N GLN A 386 13.17 2.88 -13.21
CA GLN A 386 13.53 3.42 -11.90
C GLN A 386 15.03 3.32 -11.65
N THR A 387 15.64 2.15 -11.93
CA THR A 387 17.09 1.95 -11.76
C THR A 387 17.90 2.93 -12.63
N ILE A 388 17.47 3.11 -13.88
CA ILE A 388 18.13 4.05 -14.81
C ILE A 388 17.98 5.48 -14.31
N MET A 389 16.79 5.89 -13.87
CA MET A 389 16.55 7.24 -13.36
C MET A 389 17.37 7.54 -12.10
N GLU A 390 17.44 6.61 -11.15
CA GLU A 390 18.30 6.75 -9.96
C GLU A 390 19.75 7.03 -10.36
N ARG A 391 20.28 6.22 -11.29
CA ARG A 391 21.66 6.39 -11.74
C ARG A 391 21.88 7.69 -12.52
N LEU A 392 20.88 8.11 -13.32
CA LEU A 392 20.94 9.33 -14.11
C LEU A 392 21.03 10.59 -13.24
N VAL A 393 20.28 10.60 -12.13
CA VAL A 393 20.18 11.78 -11.26
C VAL A 393 21.06 11.71 -10.02
N GLU A 394 21.86 10.66 -9.83
CA GLU A 394 22.69 10.42 -8.63
C GLU A 394 23.54 11.62 -8.25
N ASP A 395 24.40 12.12 -9.18
CA ASP A 395 25.26 13.27 -8.93
C ASP A 395 24.47 14.58 -8.79
N ILE A 396 23.37 14.70 -9.55
CA ILE A 396 22.47 15.86 -9.45
C ILE A 396 21.85 15.92 -8.04
N SER A 397 21.38 14.78 -7.55
CA SER A 397 20.75 14.67 -6.24
C SER A 397 21.74 14.94 -5.11
N PHE A 398 22.99 14.46 -5.25
CA PHE A 398 24.05 14.72 -4.27
C PHE A 398 24.39 16.22 -4.16
N ASP A 399 24.47 16.89 -5.30
CA ASP A 399 24.83 18.32 -5.37
C ASP A 399 23.61 19.26 -5.24
N ALA A 400 22.38 18.74 -5.13
CA ALA A 400 21.16 19.56 -5.18
C ALA A 400 21.12 20.70 -4.15
N PRO A 401 21.53 20.49 -2.87
CA PRO A 401 21.56 21.58 -1.88
C PRO A 401 22.45 22.76 -2.26
N ASP A 402 23.52 22.51 -3.03
CA ASP A 402 24.49 23.53 -3.46
C ASP A 402 24.06 24.25 -4.75
N LYS A 403 23.00 23.76 -5.42
CA LYS A 403 22.52 24.25 -6.72
C LYS A 403 21.15 24.93 -6.65
N PHE A 404 20.82 25.51 -5.51
CA PHE A 404 19.56 26.24 -5.32
C PHE A 404 19.33 27.31 -6.40
N GLY A 405 18.13 27.36 -6.95
CA GLY A 405 17.71 28.33 -7.97
C GLY A 405 18.23 28.04 -9.38
N GLN A 406 18.94 26.93 -9.59
CA GLN A 406 19.43 26.54 -10.90
C GLN A 406 18.43 25.64 -11.63
N THR A 407 18.58 25.57 -12.97
CA THR A 407 17.87 24.61 -13.82
C THR A 407 18.89 23.73 -14.53
N ILE A 408 18.77 22.42 -14.34
CA ILE A 408 19.61 21.43 -15.04
C ILE A 408 18.81 20.85 -16.19
N LYS A 409 19.33 21.03 -17.41
CA LYS A 409 18.78 20.44 -18.62
C LYS A 409 19.32 19.02 -18.79
N ILE A 410 18.41 18.06 -18.91
CA ILE A 410 18.71 16.66 -19.19
C ILE A 410 18.28 16.36 -20.62
N ASP A 411 19.23 16.18 -21.51
CA ASP A 411 19.04 15.85 -22.92
C ASP A 411 19.59 14.45 -23.24
N ALA A 412 19.43 14.02 -24.50
CA ALA A 412 19.88 12.69 -24.91
C ALA A 412 21.42 12.55 -24.82
N ALA A 413 22.18 13.64 -24.94
CA ALA A 413 23.64 13.60 -24.79
C ALA A 413 24.00 13.29 -23.33
N TYR A 414 23.36 13.97 -22.38
CA TYR A 414 23.56 13.73 -20.96
C TYR A 414 23.20 12.28 -20.58
N VAL A 415 22.08 11.76 -21.10
CA VAL A 415 21.65 10.36 -20.84
C VAL A 415 22.68 9.37 -21.36
N ARG A 416 23.20 9.57 -22.61
CA ARG A 416 24.21 8.69 -23.21
C ARG A 416 25.55 8.73 -22.48
N GLU A 417 25.95 9.88 -22.00
CA GLU A 417 27.18 10.03 -21.22
C GLU A 417 27.11 9.24 -19.91
N ARG A 418 25.97 9.32 -19.19
CA ARG A 418 25.82 8.72 -17.87
C ARG A 418 25.46 7.24 -17.92
N ILE A 419 24.61 6.85 -18.85
CA ILE A 419 24.03 5.50 -18.91
C ILE A 419 24.61 4.68 -20.08
N GLY A 420 25.07 5.32 -21.18
CA GLY A 420 25.41 4.62 -22.40
C GLY A 420 26.46 3.51 -22.23
N LYS A 421 27.56 3.79 -21.55
CA LYS A 421 28.59 2.77 -21.27
C LYS A 421 28.11 1.61 -20.45
N MET A 422 27.24 1.87 -19.47
CA MET A 422 26.65 0.84 -18.61
C MET A 422 25.61 0.01 -19.34
N ALA A 423 24.82 0.64 -20.23
CA ALA A 423 23.86 -0.08 -21.06
C ALA A 423 24.50 -0.91 -22.18
N ASP A 424 25.75 -0.59 -22.57
CA ASP A 424 26.52 -1.30 -23.60
C ASP A 424 27.30 -2.49 -23.03
N ASP A 425 27.64 -2.47 -21.75
CA ASP A 425 28.39 -3.52 -21.06
C ASP A 425 27.44 -4.41 -20.24
N ALA A 426 27.29 -5.67 -20.66
CA ALA A 426 26.38 -6.62 -20.01
C ALA A 426 26.77 -6.94 -18.55
N ASP A 427 28.08 -6.93 -18.24
CA ASP A 427 28.54 -7.17 -16.87
C ASP A 427 28.26 -5.96 -15.97
N LEU A 428 28.53 -4.74 -16.43
CA LEU A 428 28.19 -3.51 -15.70
C LEU A 428 26.67 -3.35 -15.54
N SER A 429 25.89 -3.66 -16.59
CA SER A 429 24.42 -3.65 -16.51
C SER A 429 23.86 -4.59 -15.44
N ARG A 430 24.50 -5.72 -15.22
CA ARG A 430 24.09 -6.75 -14.27
C ARG A 430 24.26 -6.32 -12.82
N PHE A 431 25.26 -5.49 -12.53
CA PHE A 431 25.60 -5.07 -11.16
C PHE A 431 25.12 -3.66 -10.83
N VAL A 432 24.90 -2.81 -11.82
CA VAL A 432 24.67 -1.37 -11.63
C VAL A 432 23.28 -0.93 -12.09
N LEU A 433 22.70 -1.57 -13.08
CA LEU A 433 21.39 -1.30 -13.64
C LEU A 433 20.44 -2.49 -13.44
#